data_c5e491930723d8703fd87cc33d99fa36
#
_entry.id   c5e491930723d8703fd87cc33d99fa36
#
_cell.length_a   1.000
_cell.length_b   1.000
_cell.length_c   1.000
_cell.angle_alpha   90.00
_cell.angle_beta   90.00
_cell.angle_gamma   90.00
#
_symmetry.space_group_name_H-M   'P 1'
#
loop_
_entity.id
_entity.type
_entity.pdbx_description
1 polymer ?
#
loop_
_entity_poly.entity_id
_entity_poly.type
_entity_poly.pdbx_seq_one_letter_code
_entity_poly.pdbx_strand_id
1 'polypeptide(L)'
;MAYSALALKSSGEVPTFDDLEEYSPSGAATGGVEFAKEGGRRYRVERRAGAIWHHEAGGTERPANATAGDWIPAYDQGEPITLALGSGKRGRSYLLDRDGYLFLSPISWYTAERRWDLAPEYDPLQHPRFERPANDRCLWCHAGRVNYADPPTTELSQRYGGERHGGVVFGEAMIGCERCHGPGRRHVETHRAAGRRDGTPTGRGDPTIVQPANLDNDRRDAVCNQCHLVGEAQFLRYGRRHGDFQPGDRVGDIWTIFVRGESAAADGESTRAVSHVEQMRVSRCFQESAGRMSCTSCHDPHSVPSETNRVAYFDERCQSCHQQRGCTETAQRRAAEPAAGSCIACHMPRLAATDVPHTTQTDHRVRRRTGTAAEQSAVPAREVPAAWRIFDDEQRGLPDWERTRAWALLWAQGAEQQRDVALARRAESPLRESLARAANDVDVLDALAVSCVLLGKNDEAVRHWEAALKLEPQRHAVLQSLAVFYQNQGEPTRALNYQRQLLAANPWYAADHQRHALLLLQLGRLPEATRAVTRACELNPSAASYHKLRQELERRQGRSPNQ
;
A
#
# COMPACT_ATOMS: atom_id res chain seq x y z
N MET A 1 -16.27 10.25 6.61
CA MET A 1 -15.19 9.54 5.91
C MET A 1 -14.10 10.51 5.59
N ALA A 2 -12.87 10.17 5.93
CA ALA A 2 -11.76 10.84 5.32
C ALA A 2 -11.70 10.33 3.87
N TYR A 3 -12.06 11.13 2.92
CA TYR A 3 -11.80 10.85 1.53
C TYR A 3 -10.29 10.81 1.39
N SER A 4 -9.73 9.62 1.19
CA SER A 4 -8.37 9.56 0.69
C SER A 4 -8.46 10.04 -0.75
N ALA A 5 -7.96 11.25 -0.98
CA ALA A 5 -7.96 11.85 -2.29
C ALA A 5 -6.57 11.66 -2.87
N LEU A 6 -6.48 11.08 -4.05
CA LEU A 6 -5.45 11.46 -4.97
C LEU A 6 -5.86 12.84 -5.50
N ALA A 7 -5.23 13.89 -4.99
CA ALA A 7 -5.40 15.18 -5.57
C ALA A 7 -4.64 15.17 -6.89
N LEU A 8 -5.35 14.91 -7.98
CA LEU A 8 -4.84 15.18 -9.32
C LEU A 8 -4.56 16.67 -9.45
N LYS A 9 -3.39 16.94 -9.98
CA LYS A 9 -3.18 18.14 -10.76
C LYS A 9 -4.00 18.07 -12.03
N SER A 10 -5.28 18.41 -11.98
CA SER A 10 -5.95 18.81 -13.20
C SER A 10 -5.57 20.27 -13.47
N SER A 11 -4.98 20.58 -14.62
CA SER A 11 -4.81 21.92 -15.14
C SER A 11 -4.06 22.93 -14.26
N GLY A 12 -2.99 22.53 -13.58
CA GLY A 12 -2.10 23.47 -12.90
C GLY A 12 -2.30 23.65 -11.39
N GLU A 13 -3.31 23.05 -10.78
CA GLU A 13 -3.50 23.05 -9.34
C GLU A 13 -3.04 21.73 -8.72
N VAL A 14 -1.80 21.74 -8.25
CA VAL A 14 -1.45 20.98 -7.03
C VAL A 14 -2.33 21.55 -5.93
N PRO A 15 -2.75 20.76 -4.88
CA PRO A 15 -3.19 21.37 -3.64
C PRO A 15 -2.21 22.49 -3.38
N THR A 16 -2.73 23.70 -3.41
CA THR A 16 -1.91 24.88 -3.57
C THR A 16 -0.88 24.87 -2.45
N PHE A 17 0.29 25.37 -2.70
CA PHE A 17 1.32 25.57 -1.68
C PHE A 17 0.80 26.47 -0.55
N ASP A 18 -0.28 27.16 -0.77
CA ASP A 18 -1.05 27.85 0.25
C ASP A 18 -1.47 26.89 1.36
N ASP A 19 -1.84 25.63 1.03
CA ASP A 19 -1.98 24.58 2.03
C ASP A 19 -0.64 24.21 2.70
N LEU A 20 0.50 24.41 2.04
CA LEU A 20 1.83 24.12 2.59
C LEU A 20 2.45 25.33 3.31
N GLU A 21 2.09 26.54 2.97
CA GLU A 21 2.47 27.77 3.72
C GLU A 21 1.74 27.82 5.06
N GLU A 22 0.50 27.39 5.12
CA GLU A 22 -0.23 27.18 6.37
C GLU A 22 0.41 26.09 7.24
N TYR A 23 1.17 25.16 6.63
CA TYR A 23 1.84 24.01 7.27
C TYR A 23 3.37 24.19 7.43
N SER A 24 3.94 25.33 7.11
CA SER A 24 5.36 25.62 7.39
C SER A 24 5.51 26.24 8.78
N PRO A 25 6.20 25.62 9.74
CA PRO A 25 6.35 26.17 11.10
C PRO A 25 7.18 27.45 11.20
N SER A 26 7.77 27.89 10.12
CA SER A 26 8.75 29.00 10.15
C SER A 26 8.66 29.88 8.93
N GLY A 27 7.58 30.55 8.65
CA GLY A 27 7.49 31.77 7.82
C GLY A 27 8.57 32.07 6.75
N ALA A 28 9.24 31.05 6.23
CA ALA A 28 10.29 31.17 5.23
C ALA A 28 9.66 31.14 3.83
N ALA A 29 9.29 32.26 3.35
CA ALA A 29 8.55 32.49 2.11
C ALA A 29 9.26 32.07 0.80
N THR A 30 10.48 31.54 0.82
CA THR A 30 11.23 31.14 -0.39
C THR A 30 12.20 30.00 -0.23
N GLY A 31 12.40 29.45 0.96
CA GLY A 31 13.33 28.36 1.22
C GLY A 31 12.56 27.11 1.62
N GLY A 32 12.75 26.00 0.92
CA GLY A 32 12.11 24.73 1.21
C GLY A 32 12.30 24.24 2.64
N VAL A 33 11.42 23.36 3.10
CA VAL A 33 11.55 22.71 4.41
C VAL A 33 12.58 21.58 4.30
N GLU A 34 13.57 21.61 5.19
CA GLU A 34 14.62 20.58 5.26
C GLU A 34 14.55 19.82 6.58
N PHE A 35 14.74 18.50 6.54
CA PHE A 35 14.92 17.67 7.73
C PHE A 35 16.00 16.61 7.49
N ALA A 36 16.69 16.20 8.56
CA ALA A 36 17.74 15.21 8.53
C ALA A 36 17.32 13.91 9.24
N LYS A 37 17.88 12.79 8.82
CA LYS A 37 17.70 11.48 9.40
C LYS A 37 19.02 10.80 9.73
N GLU A 38 18.95 9.73 10.51
CA GLU A 38 20.07 8.85 10.75
C GLU A 38 20.67 8.37 9.44
N GLY A 39 22.00 8.16 9.40
CA GLY A 39 22.71 7.82 8.17
C GLY A 39 23.13 9.03 7.32
N GLY A 40 22.96 10.26 7.81
CA GLY A 40 23.46 11.49 7.17
C GLY A 40 22.70 11.91 5.93
N ARG A 41 21.48 11.39 5.72
CA ARG A 41 20.60 11.85 4.65
C ARG A 41 19.81 13.05 5.09
N ARG A 42 19.64 14.00 4.17
CA ARG A 42 18.76 15.16 4.32
C ARG A 42 17.69 15.16 3.26
N TYR A 43 16.52 15.58 3.63
CA TYR A 43 15.34 15.65 2.77
C TYR A 43 14.87 17.07 2.70
N ARG A 44 14.50 17.52 1.51
CA ARG A 44 14.01 18.88 1.29
C ARG A 44 12.77 18.85 0.41
N VAL A 45 11.80 19.68 0.78
CA VAL A 45 10.60 19.97 -0.01
C VAL A 45 10.68 21.41 -0.46
N GLU A 46 10.66 21.65 -1.76
CA GLU A 46 10.74 23.01 -2.31
C GLU A 46 9.76 23.22 -3.47
N ARG A 47 9.43 24.48 -3.71
CA ARG A 47 8.73 24.89 -4.94
C ARG A 47 9.75 25.41 -5.94
N ARG A 48 9.75 24.81 -7.13
CA ARG A 48 10.60 25.23 -8.22
C ARG A 48 9.78 25.30 -9.51
N ALA A 49 9.79 26.47 -10.18
CA ALA A 49 9.07 26.72 -11.44
C ALA A 49 7.58 26.28 -11.41
N GLY A 50 6.90 26.52 -10.29
CA GLY A 50 5.49 26.20 -10.10
C GLY A 50 5.20 24.72 -9.79
N ALA A 51 6.21 23.85 -9.71
CA ALA A 51 6.10 22.47 -9.32
C ALA A 51 6.66 22.24 -7.90
N ILE A 52 6.15 21.23 -7.21
CA ILE A 52 6.71 20.76 -5.93
C ILE A 52 7.79 19.74 -6.25
N TRP A 53 8.93 19.91 -5.59
CA TRP A 53 10.06 19.01 -5.70
C TRP A 53 10.39 18.41 -4.35
N HIS A 54 10.61 17.12 -4.33
CA HIS A 54 11.16 16.43 -3.18
C HIS A 54 12.59 16.03 -3.48
N HIS A 55 13.49 16.37 -2.55
CA HIS A 55 14.91 16.10 -2.65
C HIS A 55 15.36 15.13 -1.57
N GLU A 56 16.27 14.26 -1.93
CA GLU A 56 17.11 13.50 -1.01
C GLU A 56 18.57 13.81 -1.33
N ALA A 57 19.30 14.25 -0.33
CA ALA A 57 20.74 14.53 -0.42
C ALA A 57 21.50 13.77 0.66
N GLY A 58 22.72 13.34 0.38
CA GLY A 58 23.50 12.59 1.35
C GLY A 58 24.91 12.29 0.88
N GLY A 59 25.65 11.51 1.72
CA GLY A 59 27.03 11.16 1.43
C GLY A 59 27.94 12.38 1.51
N THR A 60 28.46 12.69 2.68
CA THR A 60 29.48 13.73 2.82
C THR A 60 30.86 13.14 2.80
N GLU A 61 31.68 13.47 1.80
CA GLU A 61 33.11 13.64 2.06
C GLU A 61 33.26 15.02 2.73
N ARG A 62 33.43 15.05 4.03
CA ARG A 62 33.76 16.29 4.74
C ARG A 62 35.17 16.68 4.31
N PRO A 63 35.36 17.81 3.60
CA PRO A 63 36.73 18.29 3.35
C PRO A 63 37.43 18.44 4.70
N ALA A 64 38.70 18.05 4.79
CA ALA A 64 39.47 18.07 6.04
C ALA A 64 39.46 19.47 6.73
N ASN A 65 39.11 20.52 6.02
CA ASN A 65 39.15 21.91 6.45
C ASN A 65 37.75 22.59 6.51
N ALA A 66 36.65 21.83 6.40
CA ALA A 66 35.31 22.43 6.41
C ALA A 66 34.85 22.75 7.83
N THR A 67 34.27 23.93 8.01
CA THR A 67 33.61 24.35 9.25
C THR A 67 32.27 23.63 9.44
N ALA A 68 31.73 23.65 10.66
CA ALA A 68 30.51 22.90 10.99
C ALA A 68 29.25 23.33 10.17
N GLY A 69 29.33 24.44 9.39
CA GLY A 69 28.26 24.94 8.52
C GLY A 69 28.33 24.48 7.05
N ASP A 70 29.46 23.92 6.61
CA ASP A 70 29.70 23.63 5.19
C ASP A 70 29.43 22.15 4.89
N TRP A 71 28.14 21.76 4.87
CA TRP A 71 27.73 20.44 4.43
C TRP A 71 27.62 20.43 2.90
N ILE A 72 28.53 19.71 2.23
CA ILE A 72 28.50 19.50 0.78
C ILE A 72 28.00 18.08 0.53
N PRO A 73 26.82 17.89 -0.06
CA PRO A 73 26.34 16.55 -0.38
C PRO A 73 27.16 15.93 -1.50
N ALA A 74 27.46 14.63 -1.39
CA ALA A 74 28.02 13.86 -2.50
C ALA A 74 27.00 13.66 -3.62
N TYR A 75 25.71 13.75 -3.30
CA TYR A 75 24.59 13.77 -4.26
C TYR A 75 23.41 14.58 -3.71
N ASP A 76 22.65 15.21 -4.59
CA ASP A 76 21.34 15.81 -4.36
C ASP A 76 20.43 15.34 -5.50
N GLN A 77 19.49 14.45 -5.20
CA GLN A 77 18.50 13.95 -6.15
C GLN A 77 17.15 14.61 -5.86
N GLY A 78 16.68 15.39 -6.83
CA GLY A 78 15.35 16.00 -6.79
C GLY A 78 14.40 15.37 -7.80
N GLU A 79 13.16 15.13 -7.39
CA GLU A 79 12.11 14.57 -8.23
C GLU A 79 10.85 15.46 -8.16
N PRO A 80 10.25 15.77 -9.30
CA PRO A 80 9.01 16.54 -9.32
C PRO A 80 7.84 15.67 -8.83
N ILE A 81 7.04 16.21 -7.93
CA ILE A 81 5.83 15.55 -7.42
C ILE A 81 4.65 15.86 -8.34
N THR A 82 3.94 14.83 -8.73
CA THR A 82 2.80 14.94 -9.63
C THR A 82 1.45 14.73 -8.93
N LEU A 83 1.43 13.96 -7.85
CA LEU A 83 0.19 13.57 -7.17
C LEU A 83 0.39 13.55 -5.65
N ALA A 84 -0.68 13.86 -4.91
CA ALA A 84 -0.74 13.68 -3.47
C ALA A 84 -1.70 12.53 -3.12
N LEU A 85 -1.27 11.64 -2.24
CA LEU A 85 -2.01 10.48 -1.76
C LEU A 85 -2.48 10.71 -0.33
N GLY A 86 -3.78 10.72 -0.11
CA GLY A 86 -4.39 10.91 1.21
C GLY A 86 -5.12 12.24 1.35
N SER A 87 -6.10 12.27 2.28
CA SER A 87 -6.98 13.43 2.51
C SER A 87 -6.31 14.61 3.21
N GLY A 88 -5.11 14.41 3.76
CA GLY A 88 -4.46 15.40 4.60
C GLY A 88 -4.94 15.45 6.06
N LYS A 89 -6.03 14.76 6.44
CA LYS A 89 -6.51 14.76 7.84
C LYS A 89 -5.54 14.11 8.82
N ARG A 90 -4.78 13.11 8.38
CA ARG A 90 -3.74 12.44 9.19
C ARG A 90 -2.36 12.65 8.61
N GLY A 91 -2.27 12.69 7.29
CA GLY A 91 -1.05 12.91 6.55
C GLY A 91 -1.30 12.82 5.05
N ARG A 92 -0.26 13.10 4.28
CA ARG A 92 -0.19 12.94 2.83
C ARG A 92 1.12 12.30 2.44
N SER A 93 1.06 11.27 1.63
CA SER A 93 2.21 10.79 0.86
C SER A 93 2.15 11.36 -0.55
N TYR A 94 3.23 11.22 -1.30
CA TYR A 94 3.33 11.87 -2.59
C TYR A 94 3.84 10.89 -3.64
N LEU A 95 3.37 11.07 -4.87
CA LEU A 95 3.75 10.24 -6.00
C LEU A 95 4.44 11.08 -7.07
N LEU A 96 5.37 10.45 -7.72
CA LEU A 96 5.98 10.92 -8.97
C LEU A 96 5.56 9.99 -10.11
N ASP A 97 5.41 10.58 -11.29
CA ASP A 97 5.09 9.87 -12.53
C ASP A 97 6.32 9.92 -13.45
N ARG A 98 6.81 8.74 -13.79
CA ARG A 98 7.90 8.57 -14.76
C ARG A 98 7.35 7.82 -15.97
N ASP A 99 6.90 8.54 -16.97
CA ASP A 99 6.32 7.97 -18.19
C ASP A 99 5.15 7.01 -17.96
N GLY A 100 4.27 7.33 -17.01
CA GLY A 100 3.13 6.50 -16.62
C GLY A 100 3.45 5.43 -15.58
N TYR A 101 4.69 5.35 -15.07
CA TYR A 101 5.05 4.54 -13.91
C TYR A 101 5.00 5.39 -12.65
N LEU A 102 4.17 4.99 -11.70
CA LEU A 102 4.00 5.73 -10.45
C LEU A 102 4.89 5.20 -9.35
N PHE A 103 5.63 6.09 -8.72
CA PHE A 103 6.49 5.78 -7.58
C PHE A 103 6.14 6.64 -6.38
N LEU A 104 6.34 6.10 -5.18
CA LEU A 104 6.20 6.83 -3.92
C LEU A 104 7.45 7.66 -3.65
N SER A 105 7.24 8.90 -3.25
CA SER A 105 8.30 9.72 -2.66
C SER A 105 8.67 9.19 -1.27
N PRO A 106 9.95 9.27 -0.87
CA PRO A 106 10.35 8.97 0.51
C PRO A 106 9.82 9.98 1.54
N ILE A 107 9.22 11.08 1.14
CA ILE A 107 8.80 12.18 2.00
C ILE A 107 7.28 12.20 2.11
N SER A 108 6.77 12.30 3.35
CA SER A 108 5.35 12.46 3.68
C SER A 108 5.13 13.60 4.66
N TRP A 109 3.94 14.18 4.61
CA TRP A 109 3.44 15.14 5.59
C TRP A 109 2.59 14.46 6.65
N TYR A 110 2.81 14.77 7.93
CA TYR A 110 2.05 14.27 9.08
C TYR A 110 1.32 15.38 9.80
N THR A 111 0.01 15.39 9.69
CA THR A 111 -0.84 16.53 10.11
C THR A 111 -0.92 16.67 11.62
N ALA A 112 -0.94 15.57 12.38
CA ALA A 112 -1.06 15.62 13.84
C ALA A 112 0.13 16.34 14.49
N GLU A 113 1.33 16.13 13.97
CA GLU A 113 2.58 16.72 14.46
C GLU A 113 3.01 17.94 13.63
N ARG A 114 2.28 18.25 12.56
CA ARG A 114 2.57 19.36 11.62
C ARG A 114 4.03 19.31 11.14
N ARG A 115 4.46 18.15 10.66
CA ARG A 115 5.85 17.93 10.26
C ARG A 115 5.97 17.10 8.99
N TRP A 116 7.06 17.33 8.28
CA TRP A 116 7.57 16.46 7.24
C TRP A 116 8.43 15.37 7.86
N ASP A 117 8.26 14.15 7.38
CA ASP A 117 9.10 13.01 7.75
C ASP A 117 9.10 11.94 6.65
N LEU A 118 9.84 10.84 6.88
CA LEU A 118 9.83 9.71 5.96
C LEU A 118 8.43 9.12 5.79
N ALA A 119 8.14 8.71 4.58
CA ALA A 119 6.89 8.06 4.24
C ALA A 119 6.76 6.71 4.98
N PRO A 120 5.54 6.19 5.18
CA PRO A 120 5.32 4.88 5.80
C PRO A 120 6.16 3.78 5.14
N GLU A 121 6.72 2.88 5.95
CA GLU A 121 7.59 1.77 5.54
C GLU A 121 8.94 2.20 4.92
N TYR A 122 9.36 3.45 5.10
CA TYR A 122 10.70 3.89 4.76
C TYR A 122 11.59 3.87 6.01
N ASP A 123 12.57 2.97 6.01
CA ASP A 123 13.60 2.92 7.05
C ASP A 123 14.65 4.01 6.80
N PRO A 124 15.08 4.78 7.82
CA PRO A 124 16.07 5.85 7.64
C PRO A 124 17.40 5.39 7.05
N LEU A 125 17.79 4.15 7.34
CA LEU A 125 19.08 3.60 6.91
C LEU A 125 19.00 2.87 5.58
N GLN A 126 17.86 2.20 5.32
CA GLN A 126 17.69 1.35 4.14
C GLN A 126 16.28 1.44 3.58
N HIS A 127 16.10 2.15 2.48
CA HIS A 127 14.82 2.25 1.79
C HIS A 127 14.99 2.41 0.26
N PRO A 128 13.95 2.14 -0.53
CA PRO A 128 13.99 2.19 -1.99
C PRO A 128 14.02 3.61 -2.58
N ARG A 129 14.11 4.64 -1.77
CA ARG A 129 14.19 6.04 -2.19
C ARG A 129 12.99 6.42 -3.07
N PHE A 130 13.23 6.93 -4.29
CA PHE A 130 12.20 7.24 -5.28
C PHE A 130 11.85 6.06 -6.21
N GLU A 131 12.25 4.84 -5.86
CA GLU A 131 12.03 3.64 -6.67
C GLU A 131 10.94 2.70 -6.09
N ARG A 132 10.22 3.11 -5.04
CA ARG A 132 9.12 2.31 -4.49
C ARG A 132 7.88 2.46 -5.36
N PRO A 133 7.41 1.41 -6.04
CA PRO A 133 6.23 1.51 -6.90
C PRO A 133 4.96 1.75 -6.09
N ALA A 134 4.10 2.62 -6.59
CA ALA A 134 2.72 2.71 -6.14
C ALA A 134 1.92 1.61 -6.85
N ASN A 135 1.69 0.52 -6.14
CA ASN A 135 1.02 -0.64 -6.68
C ASN A 135 -0.51 -0.51 -6.71
N ASP A 136 -1.17 -1.45 -7.40
CA ASP A 136 -2.62 -1.48 -7.55
C ASP A 136 -3.38 -1.41 -6.22
N ARG A 137 -2.85 -2.06 -5.17
CA ARG A 137 -3.47 -2.05 -3.85
C ARG A 137 -3.44 -0.66 -3.21
N CYS A 138 -2.33 0.07 -3.37
CA CYS A 138 -2.25 1.46 -2.90
C CYS A 138 -3.31 2.30 -3.61
N LEU A 139 -3.34 2.21 -4.93
CA LEU A 139 -4.25 3.01 -5.76
C LEU A 139 -5.71 2.58 -5.59
N TRP A 140 -5.97 1.27 -5.42
CA TRP A 140 -7.32 0.80 -5.15
C TRP A 140 -7.94 1.44 -3.91
N CYS A 141 -7.19 1.52 -2.81
CA CYS A 141 -7.67 2.10 -1.56
C CYS A 141 -7.66 3.63 -1.55
N HIS A 142 -6.85 4.27 -2.40
CA HIS A 142 -6.60 5.70 -2.31
C HIS A 142 -7.06 6.51 -3.53
N ALA A 143 -7.54 5.86 -4.61
CA ALA A 143 -8.12 6.52 -5.79
C ALA A 143 -9.57 6.12 -6.02
N GLY A 144 -10.29 6.91 -6.79
CA GLY A 144 -11.65 6.57 -7.24
C GLY A 144 -11.63 5.49 -8.31
N ARG A 145 -11.04 5.76 -9.45
CA ARG A 145 -10.88 4.82 -10.55
C ARG A 145 -9.54 4.99 -11.25
N VAL A 146 -8.81 3.89 -11.36
CA VAL A 146 -7.53 3.83 -12.07
C VAL A 146 -7.75 3.41 -13.52
N ASN A 147 -7.10 4.08 -14.46
CA ASN A 147 -7.04 3.68 -15.85
C ASN A 147 -5.75 2.87 -16.07
N TYR A 148 -5.91 1.58 -16.28
CA TYR A 148 -4.78 0.69 -16.56
C TYR A 148 -4.37 0.78 -18.04
N ALA A 149 -3.09 0.48 -18.33
CA ALA A 149 -2.63 0.31 -19.70
C ALA A 149 -3.32 -0.89 -20.35
N ASP A 150 -3.42 -0.88 -21.69
CA ASP A 150 -3.94 -1.99 -22.48
C ASP A 150 -2.77 -2.73 -23.16
N PRO A 151 -2.64 -4.06 -23.08
CA PRO A 151 -3.46 -4.96 -22.27
C PRO A 151 -3.27 -4.78 -20.78
N PRO A 152 -4.35 -4.89 -20.00
CA PRO A 152 -4.26 -4.78 -18.55
C PRO A 152 -3.46 -5.97 -18.02
N THR A 153 -2.51 -5.67 -17.17
CA THR A 153 -1.67 -6.65 -16.50
C THR A 153 -1.98 -6.63 -15.01
N THR A 154 -1.69 -7.69 -14.27
CA THR A 154 -2.02 -7.81 -12.84
C THR A 154 -0.88 -7.37 -11.90
N GLU A 155 0.26 -6.95 -12.45
CA GLU A 155 1.49 -6.75 -11.69
C GLU A 155 1.71 -5.35 -11.13
N LEU A 156 2.37 -5.33 -9.99
CA LEU A 156 2.62 -4.19 -9.11
C LEU A 156 3.55 -3.09 -9.66
N SER A 157 4.27 -3.35 -10.75
CA SER A 157 5.25 -2.43 -11.35
C SER A 157 4.81 -1.91 -12.69
N GLN A 158 3.51 -1.89 -12.92
CA GLN A 158 2.96 -1.63 -14.23
C GLN A 158 2.72 -0.17 -14.52
N ARG A 159 2.66 0.07 -15.81
CA ARG A 159 2.39 1.35 -16.37
C ARG A 159 0.91 1.69 -16.24
N TYR A 160 0.60 2.77 -15.56
CA TYR A 160 -0.73 3.34 -15.52
C TYR A 160 -0.91 4.37 -16.63
N GLY A 161 -2.16 4.56 -17.06
CA GLY A 161 -2.51 5.67 -17.92
C GLY A 161 -2.57 5.39 -19.42
N GLY A 162 -2.68 4.15 -19.86
CA GLY A 162 -2.99 3.79 -21.25
C GLY A 162 -1.94 4.27 -22.26
N GLU A 163 -2.29 5.14 -23.15
CA GLU A 163 -1.41 5.61 -24.21
C GLU A 163 -0.25 6.50 -23.75
N ARG A 164 0.89 6.41 -24.44
CA ARG A 164 2.19 6.97 -24.06
C ARG A 164 2.25 8.50 -23.90
N HIS A 165 1.30 9.24 -24.38
CA HIS A 165 1.38 10.69 -24.46
C HIS A 165 0.11 11.36 -23.90
N GLY A 166 0.05 11.51 -22.58
CA GLY A 166 -0.99 12.28 -21.91
C GLY A 166 -2.21 11.50 -21.45
N GLY A 167 -2.10 10.17 -21.34
CA GLY A 167 -3.16 9.36 -20.74
C GLY A 167 -3.41 9.78 -19.30
N VAL A 168 -4.66 10.01 -18.93
CA VAL A 168 -5.06 10.32 -17.56
C VAL A 168 -4.95 9.04 -16.75
N VAL A 169 -4.01 8.98 -15.80
CA VAL A 169 -3.81 7.82 -14.91
C VAL A 169 -5.10 7.46 -14.16
N PHE A 170 -5.86 8.46 -13.76
CA PHE A 170 -7.09 8.28 -13.02
C PHE A 170 -8.30 8.74 -13.80
N GLY A 171 -9.26 7.84 -14.01
CA GLY A 171 -10.59 8.19 -14.48
C GLY A 171 -11.36 8.99 -13.43
N GLU A 172 -11.10 8.68 -12.15
CA GLU A 172 -11.53 9.43 -10.98
C GLU A 172 -10.38 9.47 -9.97
N ALA A 173 -9.91 10.67 -9.65
CA ALA A 173 -8.81 10.85 -8.72
C ALA A 173 -9.23 10.57 -7.27
N MET A 174 -10.38 11.08 -6.88
CA MET A 174 -10.91 10.97 -5.52
C MET A 174 -11.89 9.81 -5.39
N ILE A 175 -11.97 9.24 -4.18
CA ILE A 175 -13.03 8.31 -3.82
C ILE A 175 -14.36 9.06 -3.80
N GLY A 176 -15.14 8.89 -4.86
CA GLY A 176 -16.44 9.51 -5.07
C GLY A 176 -17.61 8.58 -4.72
N CYS A 177 -18.81 9.03 -5.11
CA CYS A 177 -20.06 8.33 -4.86
C CYS A 177 -20.06 6.91 -5.46
N GLU A 178 -19.49 6.74 -6.65
CA GLU A 178 -19.50 5.48 -7.40
C GLU A 178 -18.73 4.37 -6.68
N ARG A 179 -17.76 4.71 -5.80
CA ARG A 179 -17.02 3.72 -5.02
C ARG A 179 -17.91 2.96 -4.02
N CYS A 180 -19.01 3.57 -3.58
CA CYS A 180 -19.94 3.01 -2.61
C CYS A 180 -21.29 2.65 -3.22
N HIS A 181 -21.67 3.30 -4.32
CA HIS A 181 -23.00 3.16 -4.95
C HIS A 181 -22.97 2.51 -6.33
N GLY A 182 -21.78 2.21 -6.87
CA GLY A 182 -21.61 1.72 -8.24
C GLY A 182 -21.76 2.81 -9.29
N PRO A 183 -21.69 2.45 -10.58
CA PRO A 183 -21.69 3.41 -11.68
C PRO A 183 -22.95 4.28 -11.71
N GLY A 184 -22.76 5.61 -11.62
CA GLY A 184 -23.87 6.57 -11.47
C GLY A 184 -24.47 7.09 -12.78
N ARG A 185 -23.97 6.72 -13.95
CA ARG A 185 -24.45 7.26 -15.25
C ARG A 185 -25.97 7.07 -15.42
N ARG A 186 -26.47 5.84 -15.26
CA ARG A 186 -27.90 5.54 -15.41
C ARG A 186 -28.75 6.29 -14.39
N HIS A 187 -28.24 6.44 -13.17
CA HIS A 187 -28.90 7.23 -12.14
C HIS A 187 -29.09 8.69 -12.58
N VAL A 188 -28.03 9.34 -13.02
CA VAL A 188 -28.05 10.72 -13.48
C VAL A 188 -28.97 10.90 -14.70
N GLU A 189 -28.86 10.01 -15.69
CA GLU A 189 -29.69 10.06 -16.91
C GLU A 189 -31.18 9.91 -16.58
N THR A 190 -31.52 8.93 -15.72
CA THR A 190 -32.92 8.67 -15.31
C THR A 190 -33.52 9.85 -14.56
N HIS A 191 -32.77 10.42 -13.62
CA HIS A 191 -33.28 11.55 -12.83
C HIS A 191 -33.35 12.86 -13.64
N ARG A 192 -32.43 13.09 -14.57
CA ARG A 192 -32.51 14.22 -15.52
C ARG A 192 -33.68 14.10 -16.45
N ALA A 193 -33.90 12.90 -17.04
CA ALA A 193 -35.06 12.65 -17.91
C ALA A 193 -36.40 12.81 -17.19
N ALA A 194 -36.46 12.46 -15.91
CA ALA A 194 -37.68 12.62 -15.09
C ALA A 194 -37.92 14.07 -14.64
N GLY A 195 -37.05 15.04 -14.99
CA GLY A 195 -37.19 16.45 -14.60
C GLY A 195 -37.06 16.70 -13.10
N ARG A 196 -36.57 15.73 -12.33
CA ARG A 196 -36.45 15.81 -10.88
C ARG A 196 -35.17 16.57 -10.50
N ARG A 197 -35.34 17.78 -10.00
CA ARG A 197 -34.26 18.60 -9.46
C ARG A 197 -34.07 18.49 -7.95
N ASP A 198 -35.01 17.87 -7.25
CA ASP A 198 -35.20 17.95 -5.81
C ASP A 198 -34.81 16.67 -5.05
N GLY A 199 -34.27 15.64 -5.74
CA GLY A 199 -33.76 14.45 -5.06
C GLY A 199 -34.75 13.70 -4.18
N THR A 200 -36.08 13.94 -4.37
CA THR A 200 -37.09 13.31 -3.55
C THR A 200 -37.08 11.79 -3.75
N PRO A 201 -36.78 10.98 -2.71
CA PRO A 201 -36.84 9.55 -2.83
C PRO A 201 -38.24 9.08 -3.19
N THR A 202 -38.40 8.35 -4.29
CA THR A 202 -39.60 7.56 -4.48
C THR A 202 -39.56 6.44 -3.46
N GLY A 203 -40.59 6.17 -2.71
CA GLY A 203 -40.65 5.18 -1.62
C GLY A 203 -40.30 3.73 -1.99
N ARG A 204 -39.84 3.48 -3.22
CA ARG A 204 -39.06 2.32 -3.67
C ARG A 204 -37.70 2.83 -4.01
N GLY A 205 -36.63 2.22 -3.41
CA GLY A 205 -35.25 2.59 -3.65
C GLY A 205 -34.93 2.68 -5.15
N ASP A 206 -33.99 3.56 -5.52
CA ASP A 206 -33.57 3.74 -6.90
C ASP A 206 -32.82 2.49 -7.40
N PRO A 207 -33.35 1.77 -8.42
CA PRO A 207 -32.72 0.56 -8.93
C PRO A 207 -31.51 0.84 -9.84
N THR A 208 -31.21 2.12 -10.11
CA THR A 208 -30.12 2.51 -11.03
C THR A 208 -28.76 2.64 -10.34
N ILE A 209 -28.75 2.60 -9.00
CA ILE A 209 -27.54 2.55 -8.17
C ILE A 209 -27.73 1.54 -7.04
N VAL A 210 -26.62 1.08 -6.48
CA VAL A 210 -26.66 0.27 -5.26
C VAL A 210 -26.97 1.16 -4.06
N GLN A 211 -27.90 0.70 -3.22
CA GLN A 211 -28.20 1.34 -1.93
C GLN A 211 -27.59 0.47 -0.81
N PRO A 212 -26.40 0.80 -0.28
CA PRO A 212 -25.75 -0.02 0.74
C PRO A 212 -26.62 -0.26 1.97
N ALA A 213 -27.49 0.67 2.33
CA ALA A 213 -28.43 0.52 3.45
C ALA A 213 -29.43 -0.65 3.25
N ASN A 214 -29.71 -1.04 2.01
CA ASN A 214 -30.63 -2.13 1.67
C ASN A 214 -29.92 -3.49 1.55
N LEU A 215 -28.60 -3.52 1.64
CA LEU A 215 -27.81 -4.74 1.62
C LEU A 215 -27.78 -5.41 2.99
N ASP A 216 -27.56 -6.73 3.01
CA ASP A 216 -27.17 -7.42 4.24
C ASP A 216 -25.86 -6.79 4.81
N ASN A 217 -25.62 -6.99 6.11
CA ASN A 217 -24.49 -6.35 6.79
C ASN A 217 -23.15 -6.67 6.14
N ASP A 218 -22.99 -7.86 5.62
CA ASP A 218 -21.72 -8.30 5.04
C ASP A 218 -21.40 -7.57 3.73
N ARG A 219 -22.40 -7.47 2.84
CA ARG A 219 -22.25 -6.73 1.58
C ARG A 219 -22.17 -5.22 1.81
N ARG A 220 -22.91 -4.72 2.81
CA ARG A 220 -22.79 -3.33 3.22
C ARG A 220 -21.42 -3.01 3.78
N ASP A 221 -20.93 -3.83 4.69
CA ASP A 221 -19.60 -3.66 5.29
C ASP A 221 -18.49 -3.93 4.28
N ALA A 222 -18.67 -4.77 3.26
CA ALA A 222 -17.71 -5.00 2.18
C ALA A 222 -17.33 -3.70 1.45
N VAL A 223 -18.27 -2.75 1.33
CA VAL A 223 -18.01 -1.41 0.80
C VAL A 223 -16.93 -0.66 1.60
N CYS A 224 -16.88 -0.89 2.91
CA CYS A 224 -15.82 -0.31 3.76
C CYS A 224 -14.59 -1.22 3.79
N ASN A 225 -14.80 -2.52 3.88
CA ASN A 225 -13.78 -3.53 4.07
C ASN A 225 -12.82 -3.64 2.88
N GLN A 226 -13.26 -3.31 1.65
CA GLN A 226 -12.39 -3.27 0.48
C GLN A 226 -11.12 -2.42 0.70
N CYS A 227 -11.18 -1.41 1.60
CA CYS A 227 -10.08 -0.54 1.96
C CYS A 227 -9.64 -0.67 3.43
N HIS A 228 -10.56 -1.03 4.35
CA HIS A 228 -10.31 -1.07 5.79
C HIS A 228 -10.04 -2.46 6.35
N LEU A 229 -9.99 -3.49 5.50
CA LEU A 229 -9.57 -4.86 5.83
C LEU A 229 -8.33 -5.22 4.99
N VAL A 230 -7.17 -5.16 5.61
CA VAL A 230 -5.89 -5.48 4.95
C VAL A 230 -5.42 -6.89 5.26
N GLY A 231 -5.66 -7.37 6.48
CA GLY A 231 -5.19 -8.67 6.93
C GLY A 231 -3.65 -8.78 7.03
N GLU A 232 -3.15 -9.97 7.24
CA GLU A 232 -1.71 -10.29 7.25
C GLU A 232 -1.18 -10.56 5.84
N ALA A 233 -2.02 -11.18 5.00
CA ALA A 233 -1.77 -11.41 3.58
C ALA A 233 -3.08 -11.34 2.80
N GLN A 234 -3.00 -10.94 1.55
CA GLN A 234 -4.15 -10.82 0.66
C GLN A 234 -3.76 -11.28 -0.74
N PHE A 235 -4.56 -12.17 -1.29
CA PHE A 235 -4.43 -12.66 -2.66
C PHE A 235 -5.70 -12.39 -3.44
N LEU A 236 -5.58 -11.96 -4.68
CA LEU A 236 -6.71 -11.95 -5.61
C LEU A 236 -7.18 -13.38 -5.87
N ARG A 237 -8.47 -13.58 -5.94
CA ARG A 237 -9.01 -14.86 -6.41
C ARG A 237 -8.68 -15.05 -7.88
N TYR A 238 -8.66 -16.30 -8.31
CA TYR A 238 -8.34 -16.64 -9.71
C TYR A 238 -9.23 -15.85 -10.69
N GLY A 239 -8.58 -15.23 -11.66
CA GLY A 239 -9.26 -14.43 -12.69
C GLY A 239 -9.86 -13.11 -12.20
N ARG A 240 -9.57 -12.68 -10.97
CA ARG A 240 -10.05 -11.41 -10.42
C ARG A 240 -8.97 -10.34 -10.41
N ARG A 241 -9.42 -9.08 -10.43
CA ARG A 241 -8.61 -7.87 -10.25
C ARG A 241 -9.19 -7.03 -9.13
N HIS A 242 -8.40 -6.10 -8.59
CA HIS A 242 -8.91 -5.16 -7.59
C HIS A 242 -10.12 -4.36 -8.13
N GLY A 243 -10.08 -3.97 -9.40
CA GLY A 243 -11.14 -3.21 -10.07
C GLY A 243 -12.45 -3.97 -10.33
N ASP A 244 -12.49 -5.27 -10.11
CA ASP A 244 -13.71 -6.07 -10.31
C ASP A 244 -14.70 -5.95 -9.15
N PHE A 245 -14.27 -5.44 -7.99
CA PHE A 245 -15.17 -5.24 -6.86
C PHE A 245 -16.23 -4.19 -7.18
N GLN A 246 -17.48 -4.57 -7.01
CA GLN A 246 -18.62 -3.67 -7.12
C GLN A 246 -19.38 -3.60 -5.79
N PRO A 247 -19.95 -2.43 -5.43
CA PRO A 247 -20.85 -2.34 -4.30
C PRO A 247 -21.98 -3.37 -4.41
N GLY A 248 -22.14 -4.17 -3.36
CA GLY A 248 -23.04 -5.33 -3.37
C GLY A 248 -22.31 -6.68 -3.45
N ASP A 249 -21.04 -6.69 -3.85
CA ASP A 249 -20.17 -7.86 -3.72
C ASP A 249 -19.74 -8.06 -2.26
N ARG A 250 -19.27 -9.26 -1.96
CA ARG A 250 -18.54 -9.55 -0.73
C ARG A 250 -17.05 -9.40 -0.96
N VAL A 251 -16.30 -9.07 0.09
CA VAL A 251 -14.84 -8.98 0.01
C VAL A 251 -14.24 -10.31 -0.48
N GLY A 252 -14.78 -11.43 0.02
CA GLY A 252 -14.36 -12.78 -0.37
C GLY A 252 -14.69 -13.19 -1.81
N ASP A 253 -15.47 -12.40 -2.56
CA ASP A 253 -15.73 -12.66 -3.99
C ASP A 253 -14.54 -12.21 -4.87
N ILE A 254 -13.69 -11.34 -4.35
CA ILE A 254 -12.55 -10.76 -5.06
C ILE A 254 -11.22 -11.15 -4.44
N TRP A 255 -11.12 -11.16 -3.10
CA TRP A 255 -9.88 -11.41 -2.38
C TRP A 255 -10.01 -12.58 -1.39
N THR A 256 -8.96 -13.34 -1.26
CA THR A 256 -8.74 -14.20 -0.09
C THR A 256 -7.81 -13.48 0.87
N ILE A 257 -8.32 -13.14 2.06
CA ILE A 257 -7.61 -12.31 3.04
C ILE A 257 -7.30 -13.18 4.26
N PHE A 258 -6.03 -13.27 4.61
CA PHE A 258 -5.58 -13.95 5.82
C PHE A 258 -5.53 -12.98 6.99
N VAL A 259 -6.12 -13.38 8.10
CA VAL A 259 -6.12 -12.64 9.37
C VAL A 259 -5.59 -13.50 10.50
N ARG A 260 -5.10 -12.88 11.56
CA ARG A 260 -4.72 -13.61 12.77
C ARG A 260 -5.95 -14.10 13.51
N GLY A 261 -5.81 -15.25 14.18
CA GLY A 261 -6.84 -15.75 15.09
C GLY A 261 -7.13 -14.77 16.21
N GLU A 262 -8.31 -14.88 16.81
CA GLU A 262 -8.88 -13.90 17.76
C GLU A 262 -7.99 -13.57 18.97
N SER A 263 -7.17 -14.53 19.43
CA SER A 263 -6.30 -14.33 20.61
C SER A 263 -5.13 -13.37 20.38
N ALA A 264 -4.71 -13.14 19.14
CA ALA A 264 -3.58 -12.24 18.83
C ALA A 264 -3.99 -10.77 18.70
N ALA A 265 -5.28 -10.50 18.51
CA ALA A 265 -5.79 -9.13 18.42
C ALA A 265 -6.05 -8.48 19.80
N ALA A 266 -5.92 -9.25 20.89
CA ALA A 266 -6.47 -8.85 22.19
C ALA A 266 -5.59 -7.89 23.01
N ASP A 267 -4.26 -7.91 22.87
CA ASP A 267 -3.38 -7.39 23.94
C ASP A 267 -2.28 -6.40 23.50
N GLY A 268 -2.55 -5.42 22.65
CA GLY A 268 -1.51 -4.46 22.26
C GLY A 268 -1.84 -3.00 22.61
N GLU A 269 -0.85 -2.23 23.07
CA GLU A 269 -0.89 -0.77 23.19
C GLU A 269 -0.72 -0.06 21.84
N SER A 270 -0.39 -0.80 20.79
CA SER A 270 -0.21 -0.33 19.43
C SER A 270 -1.04 -1.13 18.45
N THR A 271 -1.22 -0.62 17.25
CA THR A 271 -2.01 -1.26 16.19
C THR A 271 -1.48 -0.87 14.81
N ARG A 272 -1.88 -1.60 13.77
CA ARG A 272 -1.63 -1.13 12.40
C ARG A 272 -2.64 -0.05 12.03
N ALA A 273 -2.25 0.86 11.15
CA ALA A 273 -3.09 1.97 10.69
C ALA A 273 -4.41 1.49 10.04
N VAL A 274 -4.40 0.32 9.41
CA VAL A 274 -5.59 -0.30 8.81
C VAL A 274 -5.83 -1.68 9.43
N SER A 275 -6.58 -1.72 10.54
CA SER A 275 -6.96 -2.95 11.25
C SER A 275 -8.34 -2.82 11.91
N HIS A 276 -9.17 -1.91 11.41
CA HIS A 276 -10.47 -1.57 12.02
C HIS A 276 -11.42 -2.76 12.06
N VAL A 277 -11.45 -3.54 10.97
CA VAL A 277 -12.37 -4.66 10.81
C VAL A 277 -12.00 -5.80 11.74
N GLU A 278 -10.72 -6.16 11.79
CA GLU A 278 -10.20 -7.21 12.66
C GLU A 278 -10.47 -6.87 14.14
N GLN A 279 -10.24 -5.61 14.51
CA GLN A 279 -10.51 -5.11 15.86
C GLN A 279 -12.01 -5.11 16.20
N MET A 280 -12.85 -4.63 15.28
CA MET A 280 -14.29 -4.63 15.48
C MET A 280 -14.83 -6.06 15.66
N ARG A 281 -14.37 -7.01 14.85
CA ARG A 281 -14.82 -8.42 14.91
C ARG A 281 -14.53 -9.11 16.23
N VAL A 282 -13.46 -8.75 16.94
CA VAL A 282 -13.15 -9.29 18.27
C VAL A 282 -13.83 -8.51 19.41
N SER A 283 -14.49 -7.39 19.10
CA SER A 283 -15.23 -6.64 20.14
C SER A 283 -16.47 -7.41 20.62
N ARG A 284 -16.73 -7.33 21.93
CA ARG A 284 -17.95 -7.93 22.50
C ARG A 284 -19.21 -7.32 21.91
N CYS A 285 -19.17 -6.03 21.55
CA CYS A 285 -20.29 -5.36 20.87
C CYS A 285 -20.66 -6.06 19.58
N PHE A 286 -19.68 -6.40 18.75
CA PHE A 286 -19.91 -7.12 17.51
C PHE A 286 -20.40 -8.55 17.76
N GLN A 287 -19.68 -9.32 18.58
CA GLN A 287 -19.97 -10.73 18.86
C GLN A 287 -21.37 -10.93 19.45
N GLU A 288 -21.78 -10.09 20.40
CA GLU A 288 -23.08 -10.18 21.07
C GLU A 288 -24.23 -9.49 20.30
N SER A 289 -23.92 -8.84 19.20
CA SER A 289 -24.94 -8.15 18.40
C SER A 289 -25.79 -9.07 17.54
N ALA A 290 -25.44 -10.36 17.46
CA ALA A 290 -26.09 -11.34 16.56
C ALA A 290 -26.20 -10.82 15.10
N GLY A 291 -25.13 -10.24 14.59
CA GLY A 291 -25.04 -9.71 13.23
C GLY A 291 -25.74 -8.36 12.99
N ARG A 292 -26.24 -7.70 14.03
CA ARG A 292 -26.90 -6.38 13.88
C ARG A 292 -25.90 -5.22 13.76
N MET A 293 -24.71 -5.35 14.38
CA MET A 293 -23.68 -4.32 14.33
C MET A 293 -22.95 -4.33 12.97
N SER A 294 -22.76 -3.16 12.42
CA SER A 294 -22.01 -2.91 11.19
C SER A 294 -21.23 -1.61 11.32
N CYS A 295 -20.36 -1.29 10.34
CA CYS A 295 -19.64 -0.02 10.31
C CYS A 295 -20.59 1.19 10.41
N THR A 296 -21.74 1.11 9.75
CA THR A 296 -22.74 2.18 9.74
C THR A 296 -23.55 2.31 11.03
N SER A 297 -23.41 1.36 11.98
CA SER A 297 -24.00 1.53 13.31
C SER A 297 -23.37 2.70 14.07
N CYS A 298 -22.09 3.00 13.78
CA CYS A 298 -21.32 4.07 14.45
C CYS A 298 -20.94 5.20 13.50
N HIS A 299 -20.79 4.92 12.20
CA HIS A 299 -20.32 5.88 11.20
C HIS A 299 -21.39 6.24 10.19
N ASP A 300 -21.55 7.54 9.90
CA ASP A 300 -22.27 8.02 8.72
C ASP A 300 -21.26 8.18 7.57
N PRO A 301 -21.42 7.44 6.46
CA PRO A 301 -20.51 7.55 5.32
C PRO A 301 -20.56 8.91 4.61
N HIS A 302 -21.61 9.69 4.78
CA HIS A 302 -21.78 10.98 4.10
C HIS A 302 -21.37 12.17 4.95
N SER A 303 -21.16 11.98 6.26
CA SER A 303 -20.81 13.06 7.17
C SER A 303 -19.74 12.67 8.19
N VAL A 304 -18.99 13.66 8.61
CA VAL A 304 -18.03 13.52 9.72
C VAL A 304 -18.43 14.52 10.79
N PRO A 305 -18.69 14.09 12.03
CA PRO A 305 -19.03 15.03 13.10
C PRO A 305 -17.89 16.03 13.29
N SER A 306 -18.24 17.29 13.51
CA SER A 306 -17.28 18.32 13.89
C SER A 306 -16.60 17.93 15.21
N GLU A 307 -15.43 18.51 15.49
CA GLU A 307 -14.72 18.25 16.74
C GLU A 307 -15.59 18.58 17.98
N THR A 308 -16.36 19.64 17.92
CA THR A 308 -17.26 20.06 18.99
C THR A 308 -18.42 19.08 19.22
N ASN A 309 -18.92 18.43 18.17
CA ASN A 309 -20.06 17.50 18.25
C ASN A 309 -19.65 16.04 18.32
N ARG A 310 -18.37 15.75 18.20
CA ARG A 310 -17.88 14.37 18.07
C ARG A 310 -18.23 13.48 19.25
N VAL A 311 -18.07 13.98 20.46
CA VAL A 311 -18.37 13.23 21.71
C VAL A 311 -19.84 12.89 21.75
N ALA A 312 -20.71 13.88 21.65
CA ALA A 312 -22.16 13.69 21.68
C ALA A 312 -22.65 12.73 20.58
N TYR A 313 -22.11 12.89 19.37
CA TYR A 313 -22.44 12.03 18.23
C TYR A 313 -22.15 10.56 18.47
N PHE A 314 -20.97 10.21 18.98
CA PHE A 314 -20.62 8.81 19.23
C PHE A 314 -21.26 8.26 20.51
N ASP A 315 -21.42 9.09 21.54
CA ASP A 315 -22.11 8.68 22.77
C ASP A 315 -23.57 8.31 22.50
N GLU A 316 -24.27 9.06 21.67
CA GLU A 316 -25.64 8.71 21.21
C GLU A 316 -25.67 7.33 20.53
N ARG A 317 -24.69 7.02 19.69
CA ARG A 317 -24.56 5.70 19.03
C ARG A 317 -24.34 4.57 20.04
N CYS A 318 -23.50 4.80 21.05
CA CYS A 318 -23.31 3.84 22.13
C CYS A 318 -24.60 3.65 22.93
N GLN A 319 -25.27 4.74 23.29
CA GLN A 319 -26.50 4.73 24.06
C GLN A 319 -27.67 4.07 23.32
N SER A 320 -27.71 4.07 21.99
CA SER A 320 -28.75 3.37 21.23
C SER A 320 -28.86 1.87 21.57
N CYS A 321 -27.76 1.25 21.98
CA CYS A 321 -27.71 -0.14 22.46
C CYS A 321 -27.60 -0.25 23.99
N HIS A 322 -27.01 0.75 24.66
CA HIS A 322 -26.70 0.70 26.08
C HIS A 322 -27.67 1.48 26.99
N GLN A 323 -28.87 1.83 26.52
CA GLN A 323 -29.86 2.63 27.24
C GLN A 323 -30.20 2.10 28.65
N GLN A 324 -30.28 0.76 28.81
CA GLN A 324 -30.65 0.13 30.07
C GLN A 324 -29.45 -0.24 30.97
N ARG A 325 -28.25 -0.21 30.46
CA ARG A 325 -27.03 -0.59 31.15
C ARG A 325 -26.01 0.54 31.09
N GLY A 326 -26.37 1.68 31.63
CA GLY A 326 -25.49 2.85 31.67
C GLY A 326 -24.10 2.54 32.24
N CYS A 327 -23.16 3.45 32.06
CA CYS A 327 -21.80 3.33 32.61
C CYS A 327 -21.86 3.17 34.15
N THR A 328 -21.20 2.14 34.68
CA THR A 328 -21.11 1.86 36.12
C THR A 328 -20.05 2.69 36.84
N GLU A 329 -19.24 3.44 36.11
CA GLU A 329 -18.21 4.32 36.67
C GLU A 329 -18.83 5.52 37.40
N THR A 330 -18.16 6.01 38.42
CA THR A 330 -18.57 7.18 39.18
C THR A 330 -18.61 8.43 38.27
N ALA A 331 -19.48 9.39 38.59
CA ALA A 331 -19.56 10.66 37.85
C ALA A 331 -18.19 11.40 37.86
N GLN A 332 -17.47 11.34 39.01
CA GLN A 332 -16.15 11.94 39.12
C GLN A 332 -15.13 11.33 38.18
N ARG A 333 -15.09 10.00 38.04
CA ARG A 333 -14.17 9.29 37.15
C ARG A 333 -14.54 9.52 35.68
N ARG A 334 -15.81 9.62 35.34
CA ARG A 334 -16.27 9.95 33.99
C ARG A 334 -15.90 11.39 33.58
N ALA A 335 -15.92 12.31 34.51
CA ALA A 335 -15.57 13.71 34.26
C ALA A 335 -14.06 13.96 34.22
N ALA A 336 -13.24 13.05 34.74
CA ALA A 336 -11.78 13.18 34.74
C ALA A 336 -11.18 12.97 33.35
N GLU A 337 -10.12 13.68 33.04
CA GLU A 337 -9.31 13.44 31.84
C GLU A 337 -8.66 12.04 31.88
N PRO A 338 -8.53 11.34 30.73
CA PRO A 338 -8.89 11.78 29.37
C PRO A 338 -10.36 11.54 28.98
N ALA A 339 -11.20 11.03 29.89
CA ALA A 339 -12.57 10.63 29.56
C ALA A 339 -13.47 11.83 29.24
N ALA A 340 -13.36 12.92 30.03
CA ALA A 340 -14.17 14.14 29.87
C ALA A 340 -15.64 13.87 29.51
N GLY A 341 -16.24 12.85 30.11
CA GLY A 341 -17.61 12.40 29.85
C GLY A 341 -17.82 11.55 28.60
N SER A 342 -16.79 11.24 27.83
CA SER A 342 -16.88 10.53 26.54
C SER A 342 -16.76 9.01 26.67
N CYS A 343 -17.73 8.26 26.13
CA CYS A 343 -17.67 6.82 26.03
C CYS A 343 -16.46 6.36 25.21
N ILE A 344 -16.21 7.03 24.08
CA ILE A 344 -15.12 6.65 23.18
C ILE A 344 -13.73 6.92 23.75
N ALA A 345 -13.55 7.93 24.60
CA ALA A 345 -12.27 8.21 25.22
C ALA A 345 -11.82 7.07 26.16
N CYS A 346 -12.76 6.42 26.84
CA CYS A 346 -12.50 5.29 27.72
C CYS A 346 -12.46 3.95 27.00
N HIS A 347 -13.45 3.69 26.14
CA HIS A 347 -13.64 2.36 25.53
C HIS A 347 -12.97 2.19 24.19
N MET A 348 -12.58 3.29 23.52
CA MET A 348 -11.93 3.31 22.22
C MET A 348 -10.73 4.28 22.21
N PRO A 349 -9.72 4.07 23.07
CA PRO A 349 -8.58 4.97 23.18
C PRO A 349 -7.83 5.05 21.84
N ARG A 350 -7.06 6.13 21.67
CA ARG A 350 -6.15 6.24 20.53
C ARG A 350 -4.88 5.45 20.80
N LEU A 351 -4.50 4.62 19.83
CA LEU A 351 -3.29 3.80 19.85
C LEU A 351 -2.33 4.28 18.78
N ALA A 352 -1.03 4.22 19.05
CA ALA A 352 -0.01 4.48 18.06
C ALA A 352 -0.09 3.44 16.92
N ALA A 353 0.03 3.89 15.68
CA ALA A 353 0.16 2.98 14.54
C ALA A 353 1.61 2.50 14.44
N THR A 354 1.80 1.19 14.19
CA THR A 354 3.14 0.57 14.10
C THR A 354 3.73 0.68 12.69
N ASP A 355 2.89 0.85 11.69
CA ASP A 355 3.22 0.84 10.25
C ASP A 355 3.14 2.22 9.59
N VAL A 356 2.59 3.22 10.27
CA VAL A 356 2.50 4.60 9.80
C VAL A 356 3.02 5.53 10.89
N PRO A 357 4.21 6.13 10.72
CA PRO A 357 4.79 7.04 11.70
C PRO A 357 3.85 8.21 12.04
N HIS A 358 4.01 8.78 13.22
CA HIS A 358 3.30 10.00 13.67
C HIS A 358 1.78 9.94 13.55
N THR A 359 1.20 8.74 13.50
CA THR A 359 -0.24 8.55 13.43
C THR A 359 -0.77 7.73 14.58
N THR A 360 -2.00 8.02 14.93
CA THR A 360 -2.76 7.23 15.92
C THR A 360 -4.04 6.74 15.30
N GLN A 361 -4.50 5.60 15.76
CA GLN A 361 -5.76 5.00 15.39
C GLN A 361 -6.65 4.80 16.60
N THR A 362 -7.94 4.97 16.43
CA THR A 362 -8.93 4.62 17.46
C THR A 362 -9.02 3.10 17.58
N ASP A 363 -8.97 2.59 18.80
CA ASP A 363 -9.12 1.16 19.11
C ASP A 363 -10.58 0.71 18.87
N HIS A 364 -10.80 -0.11 17.85
CA HIS A 364 -12.13 -0.64 17.49
C HIS A 364 -12.50 -1.93 18.24
N ARG A 365 -11.65 -2.41 19.17
CA ARG A 365 -11.98 -3.55 20.03
C ARG A 365 -13.06 -3.22 21.06
N VAL A 366 -13.33 -1.95 21.28
CA VAL A 366 -14.33 -1.42 22.24
C VAL A 366 -14.15 -2.09 23.61
N ARG A 367 -13.06 -1.76 24.28
CA ARG A 367 -12.63 -2.44 25.52
C ARG A 367 -13.66 -2.28 26.64
N ARG A 368 -13.99 -3.37 27.32
CA ARG A 368 -14.90 -3.35 28.47
C ARG A 368 -14.29 -2.68 29.71
N ARG A 369 -12.98 -2.86 29.91
CA ARG A 369 -12.24 -2.30 31.07
C ARG A 369 -11.28 -1.23 30.58
N THR A 370 -11.25 -0.12 31.27
CA THR A 370 -10.41 1.06 31.00
C THR A 370 -9.26 1.10 32.02
N GLY A 371 -8.49 0.00 32.15
CA GLY A 371 -7.32 -0.04 33.03
C GLY A 371 -6.04 0.35 32.26
N THR A 372 -4.99 0.73 32.99
CA THR A 372 -3.64 0.88 32.44
C THR A 372 -3.13 -0.48 31.94
N ALA A 373 -2.19 -0.48 30.99
CA ALA A 373 -1.59 -1.71 30.46
C ALA A 373 -1.03 -2.63 31.57
N ALA A 374 -0.52 -2.06 32.65
CA ALA A 374 -0.04 -2.81 33.81
C ALA A 374 -1.14 -3.61 34.55
N GLU A 375 -2.39 -3.10 34.57
CA GLU A 375 -3.52 -3.78 35.18
C GLU A 375 -4.14 -4.86 34.27
N GLN A 376 -3.88 -4.80 32.98
CA GLN A 376 -4.36 -5.75 31.97
C GLN A 376 -3.38 -6.91 31.75
N SER A 377 -2.10 -6.76 32.09
CA SER A 377 -1.06 -7.78 31.97
C SER A 377 -1.17 -8.97 32.91
N ALA A 378 -2.18 -9.02 33.78
CA ALA A 378 -2.40 -10.14 34.69
C ALA A 378 -3.04 -11.40 34.07
N VAL A 379 -3.37 -11.35 32.76
CA VAL A 379 -3.75 -12.55 32.02
C VAL A 379 -2.49 -13.06 31.30
N PRO A 380 -1.97 -14.26 31.65
CA PRO A 380 -0.77 -14.76 31.00
C PRO A 380 -1.02 -14.87 29.50
N ALA A 381 -0.19 -14.17 28.74
CA ALA A 381 -0.17 -14.31 27.29
C ALA A 381 0.07 -15.80 26.98
N ARG A 382 -0.93 -16.47 26.49
CA ARG A 382 -0.77 -17.81 25.94
C ARG A 382 0.05 -17.63 24.68
N GLU A 383 1.33 -17.97 24.75
CA GLU A 383 2.23 -18.09 23.60
C GLU A 383 1.78 -19.22 22.65
N VAL A 384 0.63 -19.06 22.07
CA VAL A 384 0.25 -19.83 20.90
C VAL A 384 0.41 -18.87 19.74
N PRO A 385 1.31 -19.13 18.77
CA PRO A 385 1.32 -18.36 17.54
C PRO A 385 -0.10 -18.37 17.01
N ALA A 386 -0.73 -17.20 16.91
CA ALA A 386 -2.10 -17.12 16.46
C ALA A 386 -2.15 -17.72 15.06
N ALA A 387 -2.81 -18.86 14.91
CA ALA A 387 -2.95 -19.53 13.65
C ALA A 387 -3.65 -18.56 12.68
N TRP A 388 -3.09 -18.40 11.50
CA TRP A 388 -3.71 -17.62 10.44
C TRP A 388 -4.98 -18.32 9.98
N ARG A 389 -6.00 -17.56 9.68
CA ARG A 389 -7.26 -18.05 9.11
C ARG A 389 -7.68 -17.15 7.95
N ILE A 390 -8.47 -17.68 7.05
CA ILE A 390 -9.07 -16.89 5.99
C ILE A 390 -10.28 -16.14 6.57
N PHE A 391 -10.37 -14.86 6.30
CA PHE A 391 -11.47 -14.01 6.75
C PHE A 391 -12.81 -14.50 6.16
N ASP A 392 -13.80 -14.67 7.04
CA ASP A 392 -15.17 -15.13 6.71
C ASP A 392 -15.29 -16.50 5.99
N ASP A 393 -14.24 -17.32 5.92
CA ASP A 393 -14.29 -18.63 5.24
C ASP A 393 -15.28 -19.60 5.93
N GLU A 394 -15.31 -19.61 7.26
CA GLU A 394 -16.21 -20.48 8.04
C GLU A 394 -17.70 -20.20 7.80
N GLN A 395 -18.03 -18.95 7.49
CA GLN A 395 -19.43 -18.53 7.30
C GLN A 395 -19.94 -18.72 5.86
N ARG A 396 -19.03 -18.82 4.86
CA ARG A 396 -19.39 -18.65 3.45
C ARG A 396 -18.76 -19.62 2.48
N GLY A 397 -17.77 -20.42 2.94
CA GLY A 397 -17.15 -21.47 2.18
C GLY A 397 -16.56 -21.01 0.84
N LEU A 398 -15.29 -20.62 0.84
CA LEU A 398 -14.54 -20.59 -0.40
C LEU A 398 -14.60 -21.99 -1.04
N PRO A 399 -14.66 -22.09 -2.37
CA PRO A 399 -14.43 -23.37 -3.04
C PRO A 399 -13.11 -23.99 -2.54
N ASP A 400 -13.10 -25.29 -2.27
CA ASP A 400 -11.94 -25.97 -1.66
C ASP A 400 -10.64 -25.73 -2.44
N TRP A 401 -10.72 -25.73 -3.77
CA TRP A 401 -9.55 -25.49 -4.60
C TRP A 401 -9.02 -24.04 -4.49
N GLU A 402 -9.90 -23.05 -4.33
CA GLU A 402 -9.49 -21.65 -4.10
C GLU A 402 -8.87 -21.46 -2.71
N ARG A 403 -9.38 -22.17 -1.71
CA ARG A 403 -8.77 -22.22 -0.38
C ARG A 403 -7.39 -22.86 -0.45
N THR A 404 -7.26 -24.00 -1.14
CA THR A 404 -6.00 -24.67 -1.39
C THR A 404 -5.02 -23.76 -2.11
N ARG A 405 -5.46 -23.09 -3.16
CA ARG A 405 -4.68 -22.10 -3.90
C ARG A 405 -4.12 -20.99 -2.99
N ALA A 406 -4.98 -20.38 -2.20
CA ALA A 406 -4.59 -19.27 -1.33
C ALA A 406 -3.54 -19.68 -0.28
N TRP A 407 -3.74 -20.82 0.37
CA TRP A 407 -2.75 -21.38 1.31
C TRP A 407 -1.42 -21.71 0.62
N ALA A 408 -1.49 -22.27 -0.57
CA ALA A 408 -0.30 -22.62 -1.35
C ALA A 408 0.52 -21.37 -1.74
N LEU A 409 -0.15 -20.31 -2.20
CA LEU A 409 0.49 -19.02 -2.48
C LEU A 409 1.12 -18.41 -1.22
N LEU A 410 0.43 -18.48 -0.08
CA LEU A 410 0.97 -17.99 1.19
C LEU A 410 2.24 -18.74 1.61
N TRP A 411 2.24 -20.08 1.51
CA TRP A 411 3.44 -20.87 1.85
C TRP A 411 4.57 -20.63 0.86
N ALA A 412 4.28 -20.49 -0.43
CA ALA A 412 5.29 -20.18 -1.45
C ALA A 412 5.92 -18.78 -1.22
N GLN A 413 5.11 -17.78 -0.88
CA GLN A 413 5.61 -16.46 -0.53
C GLN A 413 6.51 -16.50 0.71
N GLY A 414 6.12 -17.25 1.74
CA GLY A 414 6.96 -17.45 2.93
C GLY A 414 8.25 -18.20 2.60
N ALA A 415 8.17 -19.21 1.73
CA ALA A 415 9.33 -19.97 1.26
C ALA A 415 10.34 -19.09 0.53
N GLU A 416 9.86 -18.20 -0.33
CA GLU A 416 10.70 -17.25 -1.07
C GLU A 416 11.38 -16.25 -0.12
N GLN A 417 10.61 -15.60 0.74
CA GLN A 417 11.10 -14.56 1.65
C GLN A 417 12.15 -15.09 2.64
N GLN A 418 11.93 -16.31 3.15
CA GLN A 418 12.78 -16.93 4.18
C GLN A 418 13.79 -17.93 3.60
N ARG A 419 13.72 -18.21 2.29
CA ARG A 419 14.44 -19.28 1.62
C ARG A 419 14.21 -20.64 2.26
N ASP A 420 12.98 -20.88 2.69
CA ASP A 420 12.58 -22.07 3.45
C ASP A 420 12.15 -23.22 2.53
N VAL A 421 12.99 -24.24 2.45
CA VAL A 421 12.75 -25.46 1.66
C VAL A 421 11.54 -26.28 2.18
N ALA A 422 11.26 -26.23 3.48
CA ALA A 422 10.13 -26.97 4.04
C ALA A 422 8.79 -26.32 3.63
N LEU A 423 8.73 -25.00 3.64
CA LEU A 423 7.57 -24.26 3.11
C LEU A 423 7.41 -24.48 1.60
N ALA A 424 8.50 -24.46 0.83
CA ALA A 424 8.45 -24.76 -0.61
C ALA A 424 7.88 -26.17 -0.89
N ARG A 425 8.35 -27.18 -0.12
CA ARG A 425 7.84 -28.55 -0.21
C ARG A 425 6.36 -28.64 0.17
N ARG A 426 5.93 -27.88 1.19
CA ARG A 426 4.53 -27.83 1.60
C ARG A 426 3.65 -27.19 0.53
N ALA A 427 4.14 -26.20 -0.18
CA ALA A 427 3.41 -25.47 -1.22
C ALA A 427 3.27 -26.26 -2.52
N GLU A 428 4.24 -27.11 -2.87
CA GLU A 428 4.37 -27.72 -4.20
C GLU A 428 3.13 -28.50 -4.64
N SER A 429 2.66 -29.48 -3.85
CA SER A 429 1.50 -30.30 -4.22
C SER A 429 0.22 -29.48 -4.36
N PRO A 430 -0.14 -28.59 -3.42
CA PRO A 430 -1.31 -27.70 -3.55
C PRO A 430 -1.23 -26.73 -4.73
N LEU A 431 -0.03 -26.22 -5.09
CA LEU A 431 0.14 -25.39 -6.29
C LEU A 431 -0.13 -26.21 -7.57
N ARG A 432 0.37 -27.44 -7.65
CA ARG A 432 0.09 -28.34 -8.79
C ARG A 432 -1.40 -28.67 -8.90
N GLU A 433 -2.06 -28.93 -7.79
CA GLU A 433 -3.51 -29.14 -7.75
C GLU A 433 -4.27 -27.92 -8.25
N SER A 434 -3.84 -26.74 -7.84
CA SER A 434 -4.43 -25.47 -8.31
C SER A 434 -4.28 -25.29 -9.82
N LEU A 435 -3.10 -25.58 -10.39
CA LEU A 435 -2.87 -25.53 -11.84
C LEU A 435 -3.70 -26.58 -12.61
N ALA A 436 -4.00 -27.73 -12.02
CA ALA A 436 -4.89 -28.71 -12.65
C ALA A 436 -6.32 -28.17 -12.82
N ARG A 437 -6.74 -27.21 -12.00
CA ARG A 437 -8.03 -26.53 -12.10
C ARG A 437 -7.98 -25.26 -12.94
N ALA A 438 -6.88 -24.54 -12.87
CA ALA A 438 -6.68 -23.22 -13.48
C ALA A 438 -5.28 -23.15 -14.13
N ALA A 439 -5.13 -23.78 -15.29
CA ALA A 439 -3.83 -23.92 -15.98
C ALA A 439 -3.19 -22.57 -16.37
N ASN A 440 -4.01 -21.50 -16.46
CA ASN A 440 -3.58 -20.15 -16.84
C ASN A 440 -3.40 -19.23 -15.61
N ASP A 441 -3.25 -19.79 -14.42
CA ASP A 441 -3.02 -18.99 -13.20
C ASP A 441 -1.56 -18.57 -13.11
N VAL A 442 -1.29 -17.34 -13.51
CA VAL A 442 0.08 -16.79 -13.58
C VAL A 442 0.71 -16.68 -12.19
N ASP A 443 -0.07 -16.35 -11.15
CA ASP A 443 0.42 -16.27 -9.78
C ASP A 443 0.87 -17.66 -9.27
N VAL A 444 0.10 -18.68 -9.59
CA VAL A 444 0.42 -20.07 -9.20
C VAL A 444 1.61 -20.60 -10.01
N LEU A 445 1.70 -20.28 -11.31
CA LEU A 445 2.84 -20.65 -12.14
C LEU A 445 4.14 -20.06 -11.59
N ASP A 446 4.15 -18.77 -11.23
CA ASP A 446 5.32 -18.11 -10.65
C ASP A 446 5.69 -18.70 -9.27
N ALA A 447 4.72 -18.84 -8.38
CA ALA A 447 4.91 -19.42 -7.05
C ALA A 447 5.43 -20.88 -7.11
N LEU A 448 4.95 -21.66 -8.05
CA LEU A 448 5.43 -23.03 -8.26
C LEU A 448 6.85 -23.05 -8.81
N ALA A 449 7.18 -22.16 -9.73
CA ALA A 449 8.54 -22.02 -10.27
C ALA A 449 9.54 -21.67 -9.17
N VAL A 450 9.24 -20.67 -8.33
CA VAL A 450 10.06 -20.29 -7.17
C VAL A 450 10.23 -21.46 -6.21
N SER A 451 9.15 -22.17 -5.90
CA SER A 451 9.19 -23.37 -5.06
C SER A 451 10.07 -24.47 -5.67
N CYS A 452 9.97 -24.69 -6.98
CA CYS A 452 10.81 -25.64 -7.71
C CYS A 452 12.30 -25.29 -7.64
N VAL A 453 12.68 -24.02 -7.73
CA VAL A 453 14.09 -23.59 -7.56
C VAL A 453 14.59 -23.95 -6.17
N LEU A 454 13.82 -23.64 -5.12
CA LEU A 454 14.19 -23.99 -3.73
C LEU A 454 14.33 -25.50 -3.51
N LEU A 455 13.59 -26.30 -4.28
CA LEU A 455 13.62 -27.77 -4.25
C LEU A 455 14.66 -28.39 -5.20
N GLY A 456 15.44 -27.57 -5.94
CA GLY A 456 16.44 -28.05 -6.91
C GLY A 456 15.87 -28.58 -8.23
N LYS A 457 14.56 -28.33 -8.51
CA LYS A 457 13.86 -28.77 -9.73
C LYS A 457 13.95 -27.71 -10.83
N ASN A 458 15.16 -27.36 -11.22
CA ASN A 458 15.47 -26.21 -12.06
C ASN A 458 14.76 -26.20 -13.43
N ASP A 459 14.71 -27.33 -14.12
CA ASP A 459 14.06 -27.43 -15.44
C ASP A 459 12.55 -27.23 -15.35
N GLU A 460 11.95 -27.67 -14.25
CA GLU A 460 10.52 -27.44 -14.01
C GLU A 460 10.25 -25.96 -13.73
N ALA A 461 11.09 -25.32 -12.93
CA ALA A 461 10.96 -23.91 -12.62
C ALA A 461 10.96 -23.06 -13.90
N VAL A 462 11.91 -23.30 -14.80
CA VAL A 462 11.98 -22.58 -16.08
C VAL A 462 10.72 -22.80 -16.91
N ARG A 463 10.23 -24.05 -17.02
CA ARG A 463 8.98 -24.32 -17.76
C ARG A 463 7.78 -23.56 -17.21
N HIS A 464 7.66 -23.45 -15.90
CA HIS A 464 6.55 -22.72 -15.27
C HIS A 464 6.68 -21.21 -15.49
N TRP A 465 7.87 -20.62 -15.37
CA TRP A 465 8.08 -19.22 -15.67
C TRP A 465 7.86 -18.89 -17.15
N GLU A 466 8.32 -19.74 -18.07
CA GLU A 466 8.06 -19.54 -19.50
C GLU A 466 6.57 -19.68 -19.84
N ALA A 467 5.83 -20.55 -19.13
CA ALA A 467 4.39 -20.63 -19.26
C ALA A 467 3.71 -19.34 -18.74
N ALA A 468 4.18 -18.79 -17.62
CA ALA A 468 3.71 -17.51 -17.10
C ALA A 468 3.94 -16.36 -18.09
N LEU A 469 5.13 -16.27 -18.71
CA LEU A 469 5.44 -15.22 -19.71
C LEU A 469 4.67 -15.38 -21.03
N LYS A 470 4.20 -16.57 -21.39
CA LYS A 470 3.29 -16.73 -22.52
C LYS A 470 1.93 -16.08 -22.28
N LEU A 471 1.50 -16.05 -21.01
CA LEU A 471 0.24 -15.42 -20.60
C LEU A 471 0.40 -13.93 -20.32
N GLU A 472 1.46 -13.56 -19.63
CA GLU A 472 1.82 -12.17 -19.29
C GLU A 472 3.28 -11.87 -19.68
N PRO A 473 3.54 -11.46 -20.94
CA PRO A 473 4.91 -11.30 -21.45
C PRO A 473 5.77 -10.24 -20.72
N GLN A 474 5.13 -9.28 -20.07
CA GLN A 474 5.80 -8.20 -19.36
C GLN A 474 5.79 -8.38 -17.84
N ARG A 475 5.51 -9.59 -17.33
CA ARG A 475 5.48 -9.84 -15.89
C ARG A 475 6.86 -9.64 -15.27
N HIS A 476 7.01 -8.50 -14.57
CA HIS A 476 8.30 -8.03 -14.06
C HIS A 476 8.94 -9.06 -13.12
N ALA A 477 8.18 -9.61 -12.16
CA ALA A 477 8.69 -10.58 -11.20
C ALA A 477 9.26 -11.84 -11.90
N VAL A 478 8.54 -12.37 -12.89
CA VAL A 478 8.97 -13.56 -13.64
C VAL A 478 10.20 -13.28 -14.50
N LEU A 479 10.24 -12.13 -15.18
CA LEU A 479 11.42 -11.70 -15.96
C LEU A 479 12.64 -11.54 -15.06
N GLN A 480 12.46 -10.95 -13.87
CA GLN A 480 13.53 -10.79 -12.88
C GLN A 480 14.00 -12.16 -12.36
N SER A 481 13.08 -13.06 -12.03
CA SER A 481 13.40 -14.41 -11.56
C SER A 481 14.22 -15.19 -12.59
N LEU A 482 13.82 -15.16 -13.87
CA LEU A 482 14.56 -15.82 -14.95
C LEU A 482 15.94 -15.18 -15.19
N ALA A 483 16.05 -13.85 -15.15
CA ALA A 483 17.34 -13.17 -15.30
C ALA A 483 18.31 -13.57 -14.17
N VAL A 484 17.84 -13.57 -12.92
CA VAL A 484 18.61 -13.99 -11.74
C VAL A 484 18.97 -15.48 -11.81
N PHE A 485 18.00 -16.32 -12.17
CA PHE A 485 18.19 -17.76 -12.29
C PHE A 485 19.31 -18.09 -13.29
N TYR A 486 19.24 -17.59 -14.52
CA TYR A 486 20.26 -17.87 -15.54
C TYR A 486 21.62 -17.22 -15.20
N GLN A 487 21.63 -16.08 -14.53
CA GLN A 487 22.87 -15.50 -14.00
C GLN A 487 23.56 -16.45 -13.00
N ASN A 488 22.79 -17.03 -12.09
CA ASN A 488 23.30 -17.97 -11.08
C ASN A 488 23.73 -19.32 -11.70
N GLN A 489 23.14 -19.72 -12.82
CA GLN A 489 23.53 -20.92 -13.58
C GLN A 489 24.79 -20.68 -14.44
N GLY A 490 25.35 -19.47 -14.47
CA GLY A 490 26.50 -19.13 -15.33
C GLY A 490 26.16 -19.01 -16.81
N GLU A 491 24.89 -18.70 -17.14
CA GLU A 491 24.40 -18.49 -18.49
C GLU A 491 24.11 -17.01 -18.78
N PRO A 492 25.13 -16.14 -18.82
CA PRO A 492 24.94 -14.69 -18.87
C PRO A 492 24.21 -14.21 -20.15
N THR A 493 24.30 -14.95 -21.23
CA THR A 493 23.61 -14.61 -22.49
C THR A 493 22.09 -14.75 -22.34
N ARG A 494 21.61 -15.85 -21.72
CA ARG A 494 20.20 -16.03 -21.44
C ARG A 494 19.70 -15.02 -20.39
N ALA A 495 20.47 -14.84 -19.32
CA ALA A 495 20.17 -13.83 -18.31
C ALA A 495 20.02 -12.43 -18.92
N LEU A 496 20.93 -12.04 -19.83
CA LEU A 496 20.88 -10.76 -20.51
C LEU A 496 19.62 -10.58 -21.38
N ASN A 497 19.14 -11.65 -22.00
CA ASN A 497 17.91 -11.60 -22.79
C ASN A 497 16.69 -11.24 -21.92
N TYR A 498 16.52 -11.91 -20.77
CA TYR A 498 15.43 -11.60 -19.83
C TYR A 498 15.63 -10.23 -19.16
N GLN A 499 16.87 -9.86 -18.85
CA GLN A 499 17.17 -8.54 -18.29
C GLN A 499 16.82 -7.39 -19.25
N ARG A 500 16.98 -7.58 -20.55
CA ARG A 500 16.54 -6.59 -21.56
C ARG A 500 15.02 -6.47 -21.63
N GLN A 501 14.32 -7.58 -21.58
CA GLN A 501 12.86 -7.57 -21.52
C GLN A 501 12.36 -6.88 -20.24
N LEU A 502 13.01 -7.15 -19.11
CA LEU A 502 12.72 -6.51 -17.83
C LEU A 502 12.87 -4.99 -17.91
N LEU A 503 13.98 -4.50 -18.46
CA LEU A 503 14.21 -3.06 -18.66
C LEU A 503 13.27 -2.43 -19.69
N ALA A 504 12.80 -3.20 -20.66
CA ALA A 504 11.78 -2.74 -21.62
C ALA A 504 10.40 -2.64 -20.95
N ALA A 505 10.10 -3.53 -20.01
CA ALA A 505 8.86 -3.49 -19.23
C ALA A 505 8.86 -2.34 -18.21
N ASN A 506 9.97 -2.11 -17.50
CA ASN A 506 10.14 -0.96 -16.61
C ASN A 506 11.60 -0.49 -16.53
N PRO A 507 11.95 0.68 -17.10
CA PRO A 507 13.32 1.18 -17.15
C PRO A 507 13.74 2.01 -15.93
N TRP A 508 12.95 2.04 -14.86
CA TRP A 508 13.13 2.99 -13.75
C TRP A 508 13.72 2.41 -12.47
N TYR A 509 14.17 1.14 -12.50
CA TYR A 509 14.85 0.52 -11.35
C TYR A 509 16.36 0.51 -11.53
N ALA A 510 17.07 1.19 -10.63
CA ALA A 510 18.55 1.27 -10.66
C ALA A 510 19.20 -0.10 -10.54
N ALA A 511 18.65 -0.98 -9.69
CA ALA A 511 19.16 -2.33 -9.49
C ALA A 511 19.13 -3.17 -10.78
N ASP A 512 18.12 -2.97 -11.63
CA ASP A 512 18.02 -3.69 -12.90
C ASP A 512 19.07 -3.21 -13.92
N HIS A 513 19.35 -1.92 -13.94
CA HIS A 513 20.45 -1.38 -14.74
C HIS A 513 21.82 -1.86 -14.23
N GLN A 514 22.03 -1.97 -12.91
CA GLN A 514 23.25 -2.55 -12.36
C GLN A 514 23.41 -4.02 -12.79
N ARG A 515 22.36 -4.83 -12.66
CA ARG A 515 22.41 -6.24 -13.11
C ARG A 515 22.69 -6.34 -14.60
N HIS A 516 22.07 -5.49 -15.41
CA HIS A 516 22.35 -5.40 -16.85
C HIS A 516 23.82 -5.10 -17.12
N ALA A 517 24.41 -4.15 -16.37
CA ALA A 517 25.84 -3.82 -16.49
C ALA A 517 26.75 -4.99 -16.13
N LEU A 518 26.44 -5.72 -15.05
CA LEU A 518 27.21 -6.89 -14.62
C LEU A 518 27.15 -8.02 -15.65
N LEU A 519 26.00 -8.29 -16.24
CA LEU A 519 25.83 -9.29 -17.30
C LEU A 519 26.62 -8.90 -18.58
N LEU A 520 26.57 -7.63 -18.96
CA LEU A 520 27.35 -7.12 -20.08
C LEU A 520 28.86 -7.19 -19.82
N LEU A 521 29.30 -6.92 -18.59
CA LEU A 521 30.69 -7.08 -18.18
C LEU A 521 31.16 -8.54 -18.29
N GLN A 522 30.35 -9.50 -17.83
CA GLN A 522 30.66 -10.94 -17.97
C GLN A 522 30.80 -11.36 -19.44
N LEU A 523 30.10 -10.70 -20.35
CA LEU A 523 30.17 -10.93 -21.79
C LEU A 523 31.23 -10.09 -22.51
N GLY A 524 32.07 -9.34 -21.79
CA GLY A 524 33.11 -8.49 -22.36
C GLY A 524 32.63 -7.22 -23.06
N ARG A 525 31.35 -6.87 -22.94
CA ARG A 525 30.70 -5.74 -23.62
C ARG A 525 30.87 -4.44 -22.82
N LEU A 526 32.14 -4.02 -22.61
CA LEU A 526 32.49 -2.93 -21.72
C LEU A 526 31.80 -1.58 -21.99
N PRO A 527 31.70 -1.09 -23.25
CA PRO A 527 31.03 0.20 -23.50
C PRO A 527 29.56 0.20 -23.11
N GLU A 528 28.88 -0.92 -23.30
CA GLU A 528 27.45 -1.06 -22.97
C GLU A 528 27.27 -1.22 -21.45
N ALA A 529 28.16 -1.97 -20.80
CA ALA A 529 28.17 -2.10 -19.35
C ALA A 529 28.34 -0.74 -18.67
N THR A 530 29.24 0.11 -19.19
CA THR A 530 29.44 1.47 -18.66
C THR A 530 28.19 2.34 -18.81
N ARG A 531 27.51 2.30 -19.96
CA ARG A 531 26.24 3.03 -20.13
C ARG A 531 25.17 2.55 -19.15
N ALA A 532 25.05 1.24 -18.98
CA ALA A 532 24.07 0.67 -18.06
C ALA A 532 24.32 1.07 -16.60
N VAL A 533 25.58 0.98 -16.12
CA VAL A 533 25.87 1.39 -14.73
C VAL A 533 25.78 2.91 -14.53
N THR A 534 26.05 3.71 -15.55
CA THR A 534 25.85 5.17 -15.49
C THR A 534 24.37 5.46 -15.25
N ARG A 535 23.48 4.77 -15.98
CA ARG A 535 22.04 4.91 -15.74
C ARG A 535 21.62 4.47 -14.33
N ALA A 536 22.21 3.40 -13.80
CA ALA A 536 21.99 3.00 -12.40
C ALA A 536 22.41 4.10 -11.41
N CYS A 537 23.55 4.76 -11.63
CA CYS A 537 24.01 5.87 -10.81
C CYS A 537 23.10 7.10 -10.90
N GLU A 538 22.53 7.39 -12.07
CA GLU A 538 21.55 8.48 -12.23
C GLU A 538 20.27 8.23 -11.45
N LEU A 539 19.74 7.00 -11.50
CA LEU A 539 18.52 6.62 -10.80
C LEU A 539 18.73 6.53 -9.29
N ASN A 540 19.89 6.05 -8.87
CA ASN A 540 20.24 5.95 -7.45
C ASN A 540 21.68 6.43 -7.20
N PRO A 541 21.89 7.73 -7.04
CA PRO A 541 23.23 8.30 -6.83
C PRO A 541 23.81 8.01 -5.44
N SER A 542 23.04 7.44 -4.50
CA SER A 542 23.54 7.08 -3.17
C SER A 542 24.23 5.71 -3.13
N ALA A 543 24.08 4.90 -4.16
CA ALA A 543 24.56 3.51 -4.15
C ALA A 543 26.05 3.44 -4.45
N ALA A 544 26.88 3.35 -3.40
CA ALA A 544 28.34 3.25 -3.53
C ALA A 544 28.80 2.08 -4.42
N SER A 545 28.03 0.98 -4.44
CA SER A 545 28.32 -0.18 -5.30
C SER A 545 28.23 0.15 -6.80
N TYR A 546 27.31 1.03 -7.19
CA TYR A 546 27.13 1.44 -8.60
C TYR A 546 28.30 2.33 -9.03
N HIS A 547 28.70 3.28 -8.18
CA HIS A 547 29.85 4.14 -8.44
C HIS A 547 31.15 3.35 -8.53
N LYS A 548 31.36 2.37 -7.64
CA LYS A 548 32.52 1.47 -7.71
C LYS A 548 32.56 0.67 -9.01
N LEU A 549 31.42 0.13 -9.42
CA LEU A 549 31.32 -0.61 -10.68
C LEU A 549 31.60 0.30 -11.88
N ARG A 550 31.06 1.53 -11.88
CA ARG A 550 31.34 2.51 -12.95
C ARG A 550 32.82 2.84 -13.05
N GLN A 551 33.48 3.18 -11.94
CA GLN A 551 34.91 3.48 -11.91
C GLN A 551 35.76 2.29 -12.40
N GLU A 552 35.41 1.07 -12.03
CA GLU A 552 36.09 -0.14 -12.50
C GLU A 552 35.96 -0.33 -14.01
N LEU A 553 34.76 -0.11 -14.57
CA LEU A 553 34.51 -0.21 -16.02
C LEU A 553 35.25 0.89 -16.80
N GLU A 554 35.28 2.12 -16.29
CA GLU A 554 36.02 3.24 -16.87
C GLU A 554 37.54 2.97 -16.90
N ARG A 555 38.12 2.44 -15.80
CA ARG A 555 39.51 2.02 -15.76
C ARG A 555 39.82 0.93 -16.80
N ARG A 556 38.96 -0.08 -16.94
CA ARG A 556 39.14 -1.15 -17.94
C ARG A 556 39.05 -0.65 -19.38
N GLN A 557 38.39 0.46 -19.62
CA GLN A 557 38.30 1.11 -20.93
C GLN A 557 39.45 2.09 -21.22
N GLY A 558 40.39 2.26 -20.27
CA GLY A 558 41.50 3.23 -20.40
C GLY A 558 41.05 4.69 -20.26
N ARG A 559 39.85 4.93 -19.70
CA ARG A 559 39.36 6.29 -19.39
C ARG A 559 39.81 6.67 -17.99
N SER A 560 40.42 7.85 -17.84
CA SER A 560 40.76 8.40 -16.51
C SER A 560 39.48 8.80 -15.79
N PRO A 561 39.36 8.56 -14.46
CA PRO A 561 38.15 8.87 -13.68
C PRO A 561 37.79 10.36 -13.60
N ASN A 562 38.58 11.25 -14.19
CA ASN A 562 38.45 12.72 -14.13
C ASN A 562 38.17 13.40 -15.48
N GLN A 563 37.67 12.71 -16.49
CA GLN A 563 37.20 13.32 -17.76
C GLN A 563 35.71 13.24 -17.94
#